data_6bb5f588f8db7250b9f62e7aede1cd7b
#
_entry.id   6bb5f588f8db7250b9f62e7aede1cd7b
#
_cell.length_a   1.000
_cell.length_b   1.000
_cell.length_c   1.000
_cell.angle_alpha   90.00
_cell.angle_beta   90.00
_cell.angle_gamma   90.00
#
_symmetry.space_group_name_H-M   'P 1'
#
loop_
_entity.id
_entity.type
_entity.pdbx_description
1 polymer ?
#
loop_
_entity_poly.entity_id
_entity_poly.type
_entity_poly.pdbx_seq_one_letter_code
_entity_poly.pdbx_strand_id
1 'polypeptide(L)'
;MIVAIDGPAGAGKSTVSRAVAAELGATYLDSGAMYRVVALRSLAGDAPEDAARSVQIGLGETVTADGIDVTSAIRTPEVSARASEVAAIAAVREALVDQQRGLLADGSTWVAEGRDIGTVVAPGAELKVYLTA
;
A
#
# COMPACT_ATOMS: atom_id res chain seq x y z
N MET A 1 14.63 7.33 -7.44
CA MET A 1 14.86 5.85 -7.48
C MET A 1 13.71 5.15 -6.79
N ILE A 2 13.25 4.06 -7.36
CA ILE A 2 12.20 3.24 -6.77
C ILE A 2 12.77 1.86 -6.46
N VAL A 3 12.64 1.43 -5.21
CA VAL A 3 12.94 0.07 -4.76
C VAL A 3 11.61 -0.63 -4.52
N ALA A 4 11.34 -1.70 -5.26
CA ALA A 4 10.12 -2.49 -5.11
C ALA A 4 10.41 -3.74 -4.30
N ILE A 5 9.68 -3.94 -3.20
CA ILE A 5 9.79 -5.13 -2.36
C ILE A 5 8.44 -5.82 -2.32
N ASP A 6 8.37 -6.96 -2.99
CA ASP A 6 7.14 -7.76 -3.09
C ASP A 6 7.31 -9.09 -2.36
N GLY A 7 6.22 -9.75 -2.13
CA GLY A 7 6.21 -11.07 -1.52
C GLY A 7 4.88 -11.39 -0.84
N PRO A 8 4.69 -12.64 -0.42
CA PRO A 8 3.46 -13.06 0.26
C PRO A 8 3.37 -12.49 1.68
N ALA A 9 2.18 -12.56 2.25
CA ALA A 9 1.97 -12.21 3.66
C ALA A 9 2.86 -13.10 4.56
N GLY A 10 3.41 -12.51 5.62
CA GLY A 10 4.25 -13.23 6.56
C GLY A 10 5.69 -13.43 6.13
N ALA A 11 6.12 -12.87 5.00
CA ALA A 11 7.51 -12.97 4.53
C ALA A 11 8.46 -11.96 5.18
N GLY A 12 7.97 -11.09 6.06
CA GLY A 12 8.78 -10.06 6.70
C GLY A 12 9.01 -8.81 5.87
N LYS A 13 8.15 -8.56 4.89
CA LYS A 13 8.29 -7.42 3.96
C LYS A 13 8.36 -6.08 4.67
N SER A 14 7.48 -5.83 5.63
CA SER A 14 7.42 -4.54 6.31
C SER A 14 8.69 -4.25 7.09
N THR A 15 9.23 -5.23 7.78
CA THR A 15 10.48 -5.09 8.54
C THR A 15 11.63 -4.76 7.61
N VAL A 16 11.78 -5.51 6.53
CA VAL A 16 12.85 -5.30 5.55
C VAL A 16 12.69 -3.96 4.84
N SER A 17 11.47 -3.65 4.39
CA SER A 17 11.18 -2.42 3.64
C SER A 17 11.46 -1.17 4.46
N ARG A 18 11.08 -1.17 5.73
CA ARG A 18 11.35 -0.03 6.63
C ARG A 18 12.84 0.13 6.90
N ALA A 19 13.55 -0.98 7.08
CA ALA A 19 15.00 -0.94 7.28
C ALA A 19 15.72 -0.39 6.04
N VAL A 20 15.33 -0.84 4.85
CA VAL A 20 15.91 -0.36 3.59
C VAL A 20 15.59 1.13 3.39
N ALA A 21 14.35 1.55 3.65
CA ALA A 21 13.97 2.95 3.54
C ALA A 21 14.79 3.83 4.48
N ALA A 22 15.01 3.40 5.72
CA ALA A 22 15.82 4.13 6.68
C ALA A 22 17.29 4.26 6.22
N GLU A 23 17.88 3.18 5.71
CA GLU A 23 19.25 3.19 5.20
C GLU A 23 19.42 4.11 3.99
N LEU A 24 18.43 4.17 3.12
CA LEU A 24 18.49 4.99 1.91
C LEU A 24 18.01 6.43 2.11
N GLY A 25 17.50 6.76 3.28
CA GLY A 25 16.81 8.04 3.49
C GLY A 25 15.58 8.17 2.58
N ALA A 26 14.92 7.06 2.27
CA ALA A 26 13.81 7.00 1.34
C ALA A 26 12.47 7.09 2.05
N THR A 27 11.45 7.49 1.30
CA THR A 27 10.06 7.42 1.77
C THR A 27 9.54 5.99 1.61
N TYR A 28 8.81 5.51 2.60
CA TYR A 28 8.26 4.16 2.59
C TYR A 28 6.78 4.20 2.20
N LEU A 29 6.41 3.36 1.24
CA LEU A 29 5.03 3.18 0.80
C LEU A 29 4.57 1.74 1.10
N ASP A 30 3.57 1.62 1.97
CA ASP A 30 2.91 0.35 2.30
C ASP A 30 1.62 0.23 1.50
N SER A 31 1.66 -0.49 0.38
CA SER A 31 0.45 -0.65 -0.44
C SER A 31 -0.63 -1.45 0.26
N GLY A 32 -0.26 -2.40 1.12
CA GLY A 32 -1.21 -3.17 1.92
C GLY A 32 -2.06 -2.29 2.84
N ALA A 33 -1.46 -1.26 3.43
CA ALA A 33 -2.20 -0.28 4.25
C ALA A 33 -3.26 0.45 3.41
N MET A 34 -2.99 0.75 2.16
CA MET A 34 -3.95 1.40 1.27
C MET A 34 -5.19 0.53 1.04
N TYR A 35 -5.01 -0.75 0.79
CA TYR A 35 -6.14 -1.69 0.66
C TYR A 35 -6.92 -1.84 1.97
N ARG A 36 -6.24 -1.79 3.11
CA ARG A 36 -6.91 -1.81 4.41
C ARG A 36 -7.75 -0.56 4.68
N VAL A 37 -7.32 0.59 4.21
CA VAL A 37 -8.13 1.82 4.29
C VAL A 37 -9.43 1.66 3.50
N VAL A 38 -9.35 1.13 2.29
CA VAL A 38 -10.55 0.84 1.47
C VAL A 38 -11.45 -0.17 2.18
N ALA A 39 -10.86 -1.22 2.76
CA ALA A 39 -11.59 -2.21 3.53
C ALA A 39 -12.34 -1.59 4.71
N LEU A 40 -11.69 -0.73 5.47
CA LEU A 40 -12.30 -0.02 6.60
C LEU A 40 -13.52 0.80 6.14
N ARG A 41 -13.38 1.54 5.05
CA ARG A 41 -14.48 2.32 4.48
C ARG A 41 -15.63 1.44 4.01
N SER A 42 -15.31 0.28 3.42
CA SER A 42 -16.34 -0.64 2.95
C SER A 42 -17.12 -1.28 4.11
N LEU A 43 -16.45 -1.55 5.22
CA LEU A 43 -17.11 -2.03 6.43
C LEU A 43 -18.02 -0.97 7.07
N ALA A 44 -17.74 0.31 6.83
CA ALA A 44 -18.58 1.42 7.26
C ALA A 44 -19.76 1.70 6.32
N GLY A 45 -19.88 0.96 5.21
CA GLY A 45 -21.02 1.02 4.30
C GLY A 45 -20.72 1.59 2.92
N ASP A 46 -19.51 2.09 2.66
CA ASP A 46 -19.15 2.62 1.34
C ASP A 46 -18.96 1.48 0.34
N ALA A 47 -19.33 1.70 -0.91
CA ALA A 47 -18.96 0.78 -1.98
C ALA A 47 -17.45 0.78 -2.14
N PRO A 48 -16.78 -0.38 -2.21
CA PRO A 48 -15.32 -0.44 -2.27
C PRO A 48 -14.72 0.38 -3.42
N GLU A 49 -15.32 0.35 -4.60
CA GLU A 49 -14.84 1.08 -5.77
C GLU A 49 -14.89 2.58 -5.54
N ASP A 50 -15.96 3.08 -4.93
CA ASP A 50 -16.14 4.49 -4.64
C ASP A 50 -15.14 4.95 -3.57
N ALA A 51 -14.97 4.16 -2.52
CA ALA A 51 -13.97 4.43 -1.48
C ALA A 51 -12.57 4.52 -2.08
N ALA A 52 -12.20 3.57 -2.93
CA ALA A 52 -10.87 3.54 -3.55
C ALA A 52 -10.59 4.76 -4.43
N ARG A 53 -11.61 5.28 -5.11
CA ARG A 53 -11.48 6.44 -5.98
C ARG A 53 -11.47 7.76 -5.23
N SER A 54 -12.15 7.85 -4.09
CA SER A 54 -12.39 9.13 -3.41
C SER A 54 -11.54 9.35 -2.17
N VAL A 55 -11.09 8.30 -1.48
CA VAL A 55 -10.33 8.45 -0.23
C VAL A 55 -8.93 9.00 -0.51
N GLN A 56 -8.54 10.01 0.26
CA GLN A 56 -7.17 10.50 0.26
C GLN A 56 -6.39 9.81 1.38
N ILE A 57 -5.44 8.99 0.99
CA ILE A 57 -4.65 8.18 1.92
C ILE A 57 -3.32 8.88 2.15
N GLY A 58 -3.03 9.19 3.41
CA GLY A 58 -1.73 9.70 3.83
C GLY A 58 -0.91 8.57 4.44
N LEU A 59 0.32 8.43 3.99
CA LEU A 59 1.27 7.44 4.49
C LEU A 59 2.47 8.15 5.11
N GLY A 60 2.84 7.74 6.31
CA GLY A 60 3.97 8.29 7.06
C GLY A 60 4.15 7.48 8.33
N GLU A 61 4.46 8.13 9.44
CA GLU A 61 4.50 7.48 10.75
C GLU A 61 3.11 6.95 11.13
N THR A 62 2.07 7.63 10.66
CA THR A 62 0.66 7.20 10.80
C THR A 62 0.05 7.03 9.41
N VAL A 63 -1.02 6.25 9.35
CA VAL A 63 -1.86 6.14 8.16
C VAL A 63 -3.11 6.97 8.37
N THR A 64 -3.40 7.87 7.44
CA THR A 64 -4.60 8.70 7.50
C THR A 64 -5.53 8.43 6.33
N ALA A 65 -6.83 8.56 6.59
CA ALA A 65 -7.87 8.50 5.57
C ALA A 65 -8.65 9.81 5.64
N ASP A 66 -8.57 10.62 4.59
CA ASP A 66 -9.17 11.96 4.56
C ASP A 66 -8.79 12.80 5.80
N GLY A 67 -7.53 12.71 6.22
CA GLY A 67 -6.99 13.44 7.35
C GLY A 67 -7.24 12.81 8.72
N ILE A 68 -7.97 11.71 8.79
CA ILE A 68 -8.26 11.02 10.06
C ILE A 68 -7.26 9.88 10.25
N ASP A 69 -6.63 9.82 11.43
CA ASP A 69 -5.70 8.75 11.78
C ASP A 69 -6.45 7.41 11.91
N VAL A 70 -6.10 6.47 11.05
CA VAL A 70 -6.68 5.12 11.03
C VAL A 70 -5.64 4.03 11.29
N THR A 71 -4.48 4.40 11.78
CA THR A 71 -3.33 3.49 11.96
C THR A 71 -3.72 2.23 12.74
N SER A 72 -4.43 2.38 13.84
CA SER A 72 -4.88 1.23 14.66
C SER A 72 -6.12 0.56 14.08
N ALA A 73 -7.06 1.35 13.55
CA ALA A 73 -8.32 0.83 13.02
C ALA A 73 -8.12 -0.14 11.86
N ILE A 74 -7.09 0.06 11.03
CA ILE A 74 -6.83 -0.82 9.89
C ILE A 74 -6.08 -2.10 10.24
N ARG A 75 -5.68 -2.29 11.51
CA ARG A 75 -4.91 -3.48 11.95
C ARG A 75 -5.77 -4.56 12.60
N THR A 76 -7.08 -4.40 12.64
CA THR A 76 -7.98 -5.42 13.20
C THR A 76 -8.08 -6.64 12.28
N PRO A 77 -8.37 -7.84 12.84
CA PRO A 77 -8.60 -9.03 12.03
C PRO A 77 -9.72 -8.87 11.02
N GLU A 78 -10.78 -8.15 11.39
CA GLU A 78 -11.92 -7.88 10.50
C GLU A 78 -11.50 -7.07 9.27
N VAL A 79 -10.73 -6.01 9.46
CA VAL A 79 -10.22 -5.19 8.35
C VAL A 79 -9.23 -6.00 7.51
N SER A 80 -8.37 -6.79 8.12
CA SER A 80 -7.42 -7.64 7.38
C SER A 80 -8.13 -8.64 6.47
N ALA A 81 -9.20 -9.27 6.95
CA ALA A 81 -10.00 -10.19 6.14
C ALA A 81 -10.69 -9.45 4.99
N ARG A 82 -11.28 -8.30 5.28
CA ARG A 82 -11.96 -7.50 4.25
C ARG A 82 -10.99 -6.94 3.22
N ALA A 83 -9.76 -6.62 3.62
CA ALA A 83 -8.72 -6.14 2.70
C ALA A 83 -8.42 -7.15 1.58
N SER A 84 -8.37 -8.44 1.91
CA SER A 84 -8.19 -9.49 0.90
C SER A 84 -9.35 -9.54 -0.09
N GLU A 85 -10.57 -9.33 0.39
CA GLU A 85 -11.76 -9.31 -0.46
C GLU A 85 -11.76 -8.09 -1.41
N VAL A 86 -11.51 -6.90 -0.88
CA VAL A 86 -11.52 -5.68 -1.71
C VAL A 86 -10.35 -5.65 -2.70
N ALA A 87 -9.22 -6.25 -2.34
CA ALA A 87 -8.06 -6.34 -3.23
C ALA A 87 -8.31 -7.24 -4.45
N ALA A 88 -9.30 -8.12 -4.38
CA ALA A 88 -9.71 -8.95 -5.50
C ALA A 88 -10.62 -8.20 -6.51
N ILE A 89 -11.13 -7.03 -6.15
CA ILE A 89 -11.99 -6.22 -7.01
C ILE A 89 -11.12 -5.43 -7.97
N ALA A 90 -11.28 -5.67 -9.28
CA ALA A 90 -10.43 -5.04 -10.30
C ALA A 90 -10.47 -3.51 -10.25
N ALA A 91 -11.64 -2.92 -10.07
CA ALA A 91 -11.80 -1.46 -10.01
C ALA A 91 -11.08 -0.86 -8.79
N VAL A 92 -11.04 -1.56 -7.66
CA VAL A 92 -10.30 -1.12 -6.46
C VAL A 92 -8.79 -1.13 -6.75
N ARG A 93 -8.29 -2.22 -7.30
CA ARG A 93 -6.86 -2.31 -7.64
C ARG A 93 -6.45 -1.24 -8.63
N GLU A 94 -7.25 -1.02 -9.66
CA GLU A 94 -6.98 -0.01 -10.68
C GLU A 94 -6.86 1.39 -10.06
N ALA A 95 -7.81 1.77 -9.21
CA ALA A 95 -7.79 3.05 -8.52
C ALA A 95 -6.59 3.21 -7.60
N LEU A 96 -6.25 2.17 -6.82
CA LEU A 96 -5.12 2.23 -5.88
C LEU A 96 -3.76 2.16 -6.60
N VAL A 97 -3.66 1.42 -7.70
CA VAL A 97 -2.45 1.41 -8.53
C VAL A 97 -2.20 2.81 -9.11
N ASP A 98 -3.23 3.50 -9.57
CA ASP A 98 -3.11 4.87 -10.06
C ASP A 98 -2.63 5.83 -8.96
N GLN A 99 -3.16 5.71 -7.75
CA GLN A 99 -2.70 6.52 -6.61
C GLN A 99 -1.23 6.22 -6.27
N GLN A 100 -0.85 4.96 -6.25
CA GLN A 100 0.54 4.56 -5.97
C GLN A 100 1.49 5.12 -7.02
N ARG A 101 1.15 5.01 -8.30
CA ARG A 101 1.95 5.58 -9.39
C ARG A 101 2.09 7.09 -9.25
N GLY A 102 1.03 7.77 -8.87
CA GLY A 102 1.07 9.21 -8.63
C GLY A 102 2.03 9.60 -7.51
N LEU A 103 2.03 8.85 -6.42
CA LEU A 103 2.96 9.07 -5.31
C LEU A 103 4.41 8.82 -5.73
N LEU A 104 4.67 7.72 -6.44
CA LEU A 104 6.02 7.33 -6.84
C LEU A 104 6.62 8.22 -7.95
N ALA A 105 5.82 9.04 -8.59
CA ALA A 105 6.24 9.88 -9.70
C ALA A 105 6.89 11.21 -9.30
N ASP A 106 7.06 11.48 -7.99
CA ASP A 106 7.59 12.76 -7.52
C ASP A 106 9.09 12.95 -7.70
N GLY A 107 9.79 11.93 -8.20
CA GLY A 107 11.24 11.98 -8.45
C GLY A 107 12.11 11.70 -7.24
N SER A 108 11.56 11.56 -6.04
CA SER A 108 12.31 11.22 -4.84
C SER A 108 12.61 9.72 -4.79
N THR A 109 13.34 9.29 -3.76
CA THR A 109 13.62 7.87 -3.54
C THR A 109 12.53 7.25 -2.69
N TRP A 110 11.97 6.16 -3.19
CA TRP A 110 10.89 5.42 -2.56
C TRP A 110 11.27 3.97 -2.34
N VAL A 111 10.86 3.42 -1.22
CA VAL A 111 10.79 1.97 -1.01
C VAL A 111 9.31 1.62 -0.94
N ALA A 112 8.83 0.91 -1.95
CA ALA A 112 7.43 0.52 -2.05
C ALA A 112 7.29 -0.97 -1.79
N GLU A 113 6.39 -1.31 -0.90
CA GLU A 113 6.14 -2.68 -0.45
C GLU A 113 4.75 -3.12 -0.89
N GLY A 114 4.65 -4.35 -1.37
CA GLY A 114 3.36 -4.91 -1.74
C GLY A 114 3.46 -6.33 -2.29
N ARG A 115 2.65 -6.62 -3.28
CA ARG A 115 2.62 -7.92 -3.97
C ARG A 115 2.87 -7.81 -5.46
N ASP A 116 2.68 -6.64 -6.03
CA ASP A 116 2.74 -6.38 -7.47
C ASP A 116 3.45 -5.06 -7.79
N ILE A 117 4.29 -4.56 -6.88
CA ILE A 117 4.97 -3.27 -7.09
C ILE A 117 5.91 -3.37 -8.30
N GLY A 118 6.77 -4.36 -8.33
CA GLY A 118 7.78 -4.51 -9.39
C GLY A 118 7.22 -5.05 -10.71
N THR A 119 5.98 -5.54 -10.74
CA THR A 119 5.36 -6.11 -11.93
C THR A 119 4.29 -5.22 -12.54
N VAL A 120 3.48 -4.56 -11.71
CA VAL A 120 2.33 -3.78 -12.16
C VAL A 120 2.49 -2.30 -11.85
N VAL A 121 2.76 -1.94 -10.61
CA VAL A 121 2.78 -0.53 -10.17
C VAL A 121 3.96 0.21 -10.74
N ALA A 122 5.16 -0.33 -10.58
CA ALA A 122 6.41 0.29 -11.01
C ALA A 122 7.29 -0.75 -11.73
N PRO A 123 6.92 -1.18 -12.93
CA PRO A 123 7.72 -2.17 -13.67
C PRO A 123 9.10 -1.64 -14.06
N GLY A 124 9.29 -0.33 -14.06
CA GLY A 124 10.58 0.32 -14.30
C GLY A 124 11.40 0.60 -13.03
N ALA A 125 11.04 0.04 -11.87
CA ALA A 125 11.80 0.24 -10.65
C ALA A 125 13.27 -0.17 -10.81
N GLU A 126 14.17 0.64 -10.26
CA GLU A 126 15.61 0.40 -10.37
C GLU A 126 16.06 -0.86 -9.65
N LEU A 127 15.39 -1.20 -8.57
CA LEU A 127 15.65 -2.45 -7.85
C LEU A 127 14.32 -3.14 -7.53
N LYS A 128 14.25 -4.43 -7.84
CA LYS A 128 13.09 -5.26 -7.55
C LYS A 128 13.54 -6.45 -6.70
N VAL A 129 12.91 -6.60 -5.54
CA VAL A 129 13.20 -7.67 -4.59
C VAL A 129 11.92 -8.46 -4.36
N TYR A 130 12.01 -9.78 -4.38
CA TYR A 130 10.91 -10.65 -4.01
C TYR A 130 11.31 -11.45 -2.78
N LEU A 131 10.61 -11.23 -1.67
CA LEU A 131 10.85 -11.93 -0.42
C LEU A 131 9.97 -13.17 -0.33
N THR A 132 10.59 -14.30 0.02
CA THR A 132 9.88 -15.55 0.33
C THR A 132 10.04 -15.88 1.80
N ALA A 133 9.08 -16.60 2.35
CA ALA A 133 9.15 -17.02 3.75
C ALA A 133 10.13 -18.20 3.93
#